data_fb6acd61eb44ac2339dd11926d9820c1
#
_entry.id   fb6acd61eb44ac2339dd11926d9820c1
#
_cell.length_a   1.000
_cell.length_b   1.000
_cell.length_c   1.000
_cell.angle_alpha   90.00
_cell.angle_beta   90.00
_cell.angle_gamma   90.00
#
_symmetry.space_group_name_H-M   'P 1'
#
loop_
_entity.id
_entity.type
_entity.pdbx_description
1 polymer ?
#
loop_
_entity_poly.entity_id
_entity_poly.type
_entity_poly.pdbx_seq_one_letter_code
_entity_poly.pdbx_strand_id
1 'polypeptide(L)'
;MTILWDWNGTLLSDVPLVVKINNKVFARHGYRLTSEEEYRQIFRFPVKDYYTDIGVTDEDFPLVAKEWNEGYVANFHLAQLHQTAAEAVHRFHDAGFHQAIISASQVDQLRAQVVKFPELDGMFDDILG
;
A
#
# COMPACT_ATOMS: atom_id res chain seq x y z
N MET A 1 15.33 9.37 -19.82
CA MET A 1 14.51 8.18 -19.51
C MET A 1 13.88 8.34 -18.14
N THR A 2 12.63 8.00 -18.02
CA THR A 2 11.86 8.13 -16.78
C THR A 2 11.56 6.76 -16.20
N ILE A 3 11.77 6.61 -14.90
CA ILE A 3 11.41 5.41 -14.16
C ILE A 3 10.14 5.70 -13.37
N LEU A 4 9.13 4.86 -13.54
CA LEU A 4 7.89 4.93 -12.81
C LEU A 4 7.90 3.84 -11.73
N TRP A 5 7.76 4.27 -10.48
CA TRP A 5 7.72 3.36 -9.33
C TRP A 5 6.30 3.20 -8.83
N ASP A 6 5.87 1.98 -8.64
CA ASP A 6 4.72 1.70 -7.80
C ASP A 6 5.10 1.92 -6.33
N TRP A 7 4.15 2.29 -5.50
CA TRP A 7 4.40 2.60 -4.09
C TRP A 7 4.04 1.42 -3.18
N ASN A 8 2.75 1.15 -3.04
CA ASN A 8 2.27 0.12 -2.12
C ASN A 8 2.74 -1.28 -2.55
N GLY A 9 3.43 -1.98 -1.67
CA GLY A 9 3.93 -3.32 -1.95
C GLY A 9 5.18 -3.38 -2.83
N THR A 10 5.65 -2.25 -3.34
CA THR A 10 6.87 -2.16 -4.17
C THR A 10 7.98 -1.40 -3.45
N LEU A 11 7.90 -0.10 -3.37
CA LEU A 11 8.84 0.69 -2.54
C LEU A 11 8.47 0.61 -1.07
N LEU A 12 7.19 0.65 -0.77
CA LEU A 12 6.67 0.53 0.59
C LEU A 12 6.35 -0.93 0.90
N SER A 13 6.89 -1.42 2.01
CA SER A 13 6.58 -2.76 2.52
C SER A 13 5.38 -2.67 3.45
N ASP A 14 4.18 -2.56 2.89
CA ASP A 14 2.96 -2.39 3.66
C ASP A 14 2.09 -3.65 3.77
N VAL A 15 2.46 -4.74 3.12
CA VAL A 15 1.69 -5.99 3.18
C VAL A 15 1.48 -6.49 4.60
N PRO A 16 2.50 -6.52 5.49
CA PRO A 16 2.28 -6.92 6.89
C PRO A 16 1.24 -6.05 7.59
N LEU A 17 1.27 -4.74 7.36
CA LEU A 17 0.31 -3.80 7.92
C LEU A 17 -1.10 -4.03 7.35
N VAL A 18 -1.21 -4.17 6.03
CA VAL A 18 -2.49 -4.41 5.34
C VAL A 18 -3.14 -5.68 5.86
N VAL A 19 -2.40 -6.77 5.97
CA VAL A 19 -2.93 -8.05 6.46
C VAL A 19 -3.39 -7.93 7.92
N LYS A 20 -2.63 -7.22 8.75
CA LYS A 20 -3.02 -6.98 10.14
C LYS A 20 -4.34 -6.22 10.24
N ILE A 21 -4.52 -5.19 9.42
CA ILE A 21 -5.75 -4.40 9.37
C ILE A 21 -6.90 -5.27 8.85
N ASN A 22 -6.68 -6.00 7.76
CA ASN A 22 -7.67 -6.92 7.20
C ASN A 22 -8.18 -7.89 8.26
N ASN A 23 -7.27 -8.56 8.95
CA ASN A 23 -7.63 -9.57 9.93
C ASN A 23 -8.40 -8.97 11.11
N LYS A 24 -8.05 -7.77 11.51
CA LYS A 24 -8.77 -7.08 12.58
C LYS A 24 -10.21 -6.74 12.18
N VAL A 25 -10.40 -6.24 10.96
CA VAL A 25 -11.73 -5.92 10.43
C VAL A 25 -12.53 -7.19 10.16
N PHE A 26 -11.92 -8.19 9.54
CA PHE A 26 -12.60 -9.46 9.23
C PHE A 26 -13.04 -10.19 10.48
N ALA A 27 -12.23 -10.19 11.55
CA ALA A 27 -12.60 -10.79 12.82
C ALA A 27 -13.85 -10.15 13.43
N ARG A 28 -14.01 -8.84 13.29
CA ARG A 28 -15.20 -8.13 13.78
C ARG A 28 -16.49 -8.57 13.10
N HIS A 29 -16.38 -8.98 11.85
CA HIS A 29 -17.53 -9.35 11.02
C HIS A 29 -17.69 -10.86 10.84
N GLY A 30 -16.86 -11.67 11.52
CA GLY A 30 -16.94 -13.12 11.43
C GLY A 30 -16.39 -13.73 10.14
N TYR A 31 -15.60 -13.00 9.37
CA TYR A 31 -14.94 -13.51 8.18
C TYR A 31 -13.62 -14.22 8.55
N ARG A 32 -13.15 -15.08 7.63
CA ARG A 32 -11.90 -15.81 7.86
C ARG A 32 -10.70 -14.89 7.82
N LEU A 33 -9.70 -15.26 8.63
CA LEU A 33 -8.42 -14.56 8.64
C LEU A 33 -7.50 -15.13 7.55
N THR A 34 -6.57 -14.29 7.06
CA THR A 34 -5.59 -14.71 6.07
C THR A 34 -4.17 -14.42 6.56
N SER A 35 -3.22 -15.25 6.11
CA SER A 35 -1.79 -14.98 6.30
C SER A 35 -1.30 -13.99 5.23
N GLU A 36 -0.08 -13.47 5.42
CA GLU A 36 0.56 -12.63 4.40
C GLU A 36 0.75 -13.38 3.08
N GLU A 37 1.15 -14.64 3.17
CA GLU A 37 1.35 -15.49 1.99
C GLU A 37 0.04 -15.70 1.24
N GLU A 38 -1.03 -16.02 1.94
CA GLU A 38 -2.37 -16.15 1.37
C GLU A 38 -2.84 -14.85 0.71
N TYR A 39 -2.65 -13.73 1.40
CA TYR A 39 -3.01 -12.42 0.87
C TYR A 39 -2.32 -12.16 -0.47
N ARG A 40 -1.03 -12.43 -0.57
CA ARG A 40 -0.28 -12.23 -1.82
C ARG A 40 -0.77 -13.11 -2.96
N GLN A 41 -1.28 -14.29 -2.65
CA GLN A 41 -1.81 -15.22 -3.65
C GLN A 41 -3.20 -14.86 -4.14
N ILE A 42 -4.06 -14.33 -3.26
CA ILE A 42 -5.48 -14.14 -3.57
C ILE A 42 -5.88 -12.69 -3.84
N PHE A 43 -5.05 -11.73 -3.41
CA PHE A 43 -5.37 -10.33 -3.64
C PHE A 43 -5.41 -10.02 -5.14
N ARG A 44 -6.47 -9.29 -5.55
CA ARG A 44 -6.63 -8.83 -6.94
C ARG A 44 -7.46 -7.55 -7.00
N PHE A 45 -7.35 -6.85 -8.09
CA PHE A 45 -8.20 -5.71 -8.40
C PHE A 45 -9.36 -6.14 -9.29
N PRO A 46 -10.50 -5.45 -9.21
CA PRO A 46 -10.81 -4.44 -8.21
C PRO A 46 -10.88 -5.03 -6.80
N VAL A 47 -10.63 -4.20 -5.80
CA VAL A 47 -10.58 -4.63 -4.39
C VAL A 47 -11.88 -5.32 -3.95
N LYS A 48 -13.02 -4.89 -4.48
CA LYS A 48 -14.31 -5.52 -4.20
C LYS A 48 -14.31 -7.00 -4.55
N ASP A 49 -13.67 -7.38 -5.65
CA ASP A 49 -13.58 -8.79 -6.08
C ASP A 49 -12.76 -9.61 -5.10
N TYR A 50 -11.68 -9.05 -4.58
CA TYR A 50 -10.89 -9.69 -3.53
C TYR A 50 -11.74 -9.93 -2.27
N TYR A 51 -12.51 -8.93 -1.83
CA TYR A 51 -13.38 -9.11 -0.68
C TYR A 51 -14.48 -10.16 -0.94
N THR A 52 -15.04 -10.18 -2.13
CA THR A 52 -16.03 -11.20 -2.53
C THR A 52 -15.43 -12.60 -2.47
N ASP A 53 -14.18 -12.76 -2.91
CA ASP A 53 -13.47 -14.04 -2.87
C ASP A 53 -13.28 -14.54 -1.42
N ILE A 54 -13.14 -13.65 -0.46
CA ILE A 54 -13.05 -13.99 0.97
C ILE A 54 -14.39 -14.34 1.58
N GLY A 55 -15.48 -13.92 0.95
CA GLY A 55 -16.83 -14.15 1.43
C GLY A 55 -17.53 -12.92 1.98
N VAL A 56 -16.93 -11.73 1.83
CA VAL A 56 -17.58 -10.48 2.24
C VAL A 56 -18.79 -10.24 1.35
N THR A 57 -19.96 -10.10 1.95
CA THR A 57 -21.21 -9.87 1.23
C THR A 57 -21.28 -8.44 0.67
N ASP A 58 -22.10 -8.24 -0.37
CA ASP A 58 -22.34 -6.90 -0.91
C ASP A 58 -22.93 -5.96 0.15
N GLU A 59 -23.71 -6.50 1.07
CA GLU A 59 -24.27 -5.73 2.19
C GLU A 59 -23.21 -5.24 3.14
N ASP A 60 -22.24 -6.08 3.50
CA ASP A 60 -21.18 -5.74 4.45
C ASP A 60 -20.04 -4.94 3.83
N PHE A 61 -19.86 -5.03 2.52
CA PHE A 61 -18.71 -4.42 1.83
C PHE A 61 -18.51 -2.94 2.15
N PRO A 62 -19.53 -2.06 2.12
CA PRO A 62 -19.31 -0.64 2.41
C PRO A 62 -18.73 -0.40 3.81
N LEU A 63 -19.23 -1.13 4.80
CA LEU A 63 -18.75 -0.99 6.19
C LEU A 63 -17.34 -1.55 6.35
N VAL A 64 -17.08 -2.72 5.77
CA VAL A 64 -15.75 -3.35 5.81
C VAL A 64 -14.72 -2.43 5.15
N ALA A 65 -15.04 -1.88 3.98
CA ALA A 65 -14.14 -0.97 3.27
C ALA A 65 -13.89 0.32 4.06
N LYS A 66 -14.92 0.85 4.70
CA LYS A 66 -14.78 2.04 5.56
C LYS A 66 -13.87 1.77 6.76
N GLU A 67 -14.11 0.68 7.46
CA GLU A 67 -13.30 0.31 8.64
C GLU A 67 -11.86 0.03 8.25
N TRP A 68 -11.64 -0.62 7.10
CA TRP A 68 -10.30 -0.85 6.59
C TRP A 68 -9.58 0.47 6.32
N ASN A 69 -10.23 1.38 5.61
CA ASN A 69 -9.64 2.68 5.28
C ASN A 69 -9.30 3.49 6.55
N GLU A 70 -10.20 3.51 7.51
CA GLU A 70 -9.95 4.16 8.81
C GLU A 70 -8.76 3.54 9.53
N GLY A 71 -8.65 2.21 9.52
CA GLY A 71 -7.53 1.49 10.10
C GLY A 71 -6.21 1.79 9.39
N TYR A 72 -6.23 1.85 8.07
CA TYR A 72 -5.04 2.18 7.30
C TYR A 72 -4.58 3.61 7.55
N VAL A 73 -5.49 4.58 7.50
CA VAL A 73 -5.16 5.98 7.76
C VAL A 73 -4.58 6.19 9.16
N ALA A 74 -5.13 5.48 10.15
CA ALA A 74 -4.64 5.58 11.53
C ALA A 74 -3.27 4.94 11.74
N ASN A 75 -2.87 3.98 10.88
CA ASN A 75 -1.68 3.16 11.11
C ASN A 75 -0.65 3.21 9.98
N PHE A 76 -0.89 3.93 8.88
CA PHE A 76 0.02 3.91 7.74
C PHE A 76 1.45 4.38 8.10
N HIS A 77 1.60 5.16 9.16
CA HIS A 77 2.90 5.59 9.66
C HIS A 77 3.77 4.43 10.17
N LEU A 78 3.19 3.26 10.42
CA LEU A 78 3.90 2.07 10.84
C LEU A 78 4.49 1.28 9.67
N ALA A 79 4.06 1.56 8.44
CA ALA A 79 4.62 0.94 7.26
C ALA A 79 6.05 1.41 7.02
N GLN A 80 6.89 0.52 6.51
CA GLN A 80 8.30 0.81 6.25
C GLN A 80 8.64 0.59 4.79
N LEU A 81 9.75 1.16 4.33
CA LEU A 81 10.27 0.90 3.00
C LEU A 81 10.75 -0.55 2.90
N HIS A 82 10.68 -1.12 1.70
CA HIS A 82 11.39 -2.36 1.42
C HIS A 82 12.88 -2.18 1.71
N GLN A 83 13.54 -3.25 2.13
CA GLN A 83 14.92 -3.24 2.59
C GLN A 83 15.89 -2.63 1.58
N THR A 84 15.65 -2.81 0.29
CA THR A 84 16.53 -2.32 -0.79
C THR A 84 15.94 -1.15 -1.57
N ALA A 85 14.78 -0.64 -1.17
CA ALA A 85 14.07 0.38 -1.94
C ALA A 85 14.86 1.69 -2.03
N ALA A 86 15.32 2.21 -0.91
CA ALA A 86 16.07 3.46 -0.88
C ALA A 86 17.36 3.36 -1.70
N GLU A 87 18.08 2.24 -1.59
CA GLU A 87 19.30 2.01 -2.36
C GLU A 87 19.04 2.02 -3.86
N ALA A 88 17.98 1.33 -4.31
CA ALA A 88 17.63 1.28 -5.72
C ALA A 88 17.26 2.68 -6.25
N VAL A 89 16.45 3.43 -5.52
CA VAL A 89 16.04 4.78 -5.90
C VAL A 89 17.26 5.70 -5.99
N HIS A 90 18.17 5.63 -5.03
CA HIS A 90 19.40 6.45 -5.03
C HIS A 90 20.30 6.11 -6.21
N ARG A 91 20.45 4.84 -6.55
CA ARG A 91 21.24 4.41 -7.69
C ARG A 91 20.75 5.01 -9.02
N PHE A 92 19.44 4.98 -9.24
CA PHE A 92 18.87 5.56 -10.46
C PHE A 92 18.95 7.08 -10.46
N HIS A 93 18.80 7.71 -9.29
CA HIS A 93 18.97 9.15 -9.17
C HIS A 93 20.40 9.57 -9.53
N ASP A 94 21.40 8.88 -8.98
CA ASP A 94 22.80 9.17 -9.23
C ASP A 94 23.19 8.92 -10.69
N ALA A 95 22.51 8.00 -11.36
CA ALA A 95 22.69 7.74 -12.79
C ALA A 95 21.98 8.77 -13.69
N GLY A 96 21.28 9.75 -13.11
CA GLY A 96 20.65 10.83 -13.85
C GLY A 96 19.25 10.52 -14.39
N PHE A 97 18.61 9.47 -13.90
CA PHE A 97 17.24 9.15 -14.32
C PHE A 97 16.22 10.07 -13.67
N HIS A 98 15.24 10.47 -14.48
CA HIS A 98 14.02 11.09 -13.98
C HIS A 98 13.18 10.02 -13.30
N GLN A 99 12.66 10.26 -12.10
CA GLN A 99 11.88 9.27 -11.37
C GLN A 99 10.57 9.85 -10.89
N ALA A 100 9.51 9.05 -10.97
CA ALA A 100 8.18 9.40 -10.47
C ALA A 100 7.57 8.22 -9.74
N ILE A 101 6.69 8.52 -8.78
CA ILE A 101 5.84 7.52 -8.12
C ILE A 101 4.46 7.60 -8.75
N ILE A 102 3.90 6.44 -9.09
CA ILE A 102 2.49 6.27 -9.50
C ILE A 102 1.82 5.31 -8.52
N SER A 103 0.68 5.70 -7.99
CA SER A 103 -0.07 4.88 -7.04
C SER A 103 -1.56 5.04 -7.25
N ALA A 104 -2.31 4.00 -6.91
CA ALA A 104 -3.76 4.05 -6.83
C ALA A 104 -4.26 4.77 -5.56
N SER A 105 -3.37 5.14 -4.64
CA SER A 105 -3.71 5.87 -3.43
C SER A 105 -4.08 7.31 -3.74
N GLN A 106 -4.85 7.92 -2.84
CA GLN A 106 -5.13 9.34 -2.92
C GLN A 106 -3.82 10.14 -2.79
N VAL A 107 -3.65 11.16 -3.64
CA VAL A 107 -2.37 11.86 -3.75
C VAL A 107 -1.90 12.53 -2.44
N ASP A 108 -2.81 13.10 -1.68
CA ASP A 108 -2.44 13.74 -0.41
C ASP A 108 -1.95 12.73 0.62
N GLN A 109 -2.60 11.57 0.68
CA GLN A 109 -2.17 10.46 1.53
C GLN A 109 -0.83 9.90 1.09
N LEU A 110 -0.64 9.73 -0.22
CA LEU A 110 0.62 9.27 -0.79
C LEU A 110 1.77 10.21 -0.43
N ARG A 111 1.59 11.50 -0.62
CA ARG A 111 2.60 12.51 -0.28
C ARG A 111 2.92 12.51 1.21
N ALA A 112 1.91 12.37 2.06
CA ALA A 112 2.09 12.29 3.50
C ALA A 112 2.90 11.07 3.91
N GLN A 113 2.76 9.94 3.20
CA GLN A 113 3.56 8.75 3.43
C GLN A 113 5.01 8.93 2.97
N VAL A 114 5.20 9.43 1.75
CA VAL A 114 6.55 9.57 1.17
C VAL A 114 7.42 10.50 2.01
N VAL A 115 6.85 11.58 2.52
CA VAL A 115 7.60 12.58 3.32
C VAL A 115 8.11 12.00 4.65
N LYS A 116 7.57 10.88 5.12
CA LYS A 116 8.03 10.22 6.34
C LYS A 116 9.38 9.51 6.17
N PHE A 117 9.86 9.38 4.94
CA PHE A 117 11.12 8.70 4.63
C PHE A 117 12.16 9.70 4.13
N PRO A 118 12.97 10.29 5.04
CA PRO A 118 13.99 11.30 4.66
C PRO A 118 14.98 10.80 3.61
N GLU A 119 15.25 9.49 3.58
CA GLU A 119 16.15 8.87 2.60
C GLU A 119 15.64 8.99 1.15
N LEU A 120 14.36 9.32 0.95
CA LEU A 120 13.78 9.53 -0.38
C LEU A 120 13.69 11.00 -0.76
N ASP A 121 14.12 11.91 0.11
CA ASP A 121 14.01 13.35 -0.11
C ASP A 121 14.75 13.78 -1.37
N GLY A 122 14.07 14.50 -2.25
CA GLY A 122 14.65 14.99 -3.50
C GLY A 122 14.89 13.92 -4.57
N MET A 123 14.46 12.68 -4.35
CA MET A 123 14.69 11.59 -5.31
C MET A 123 13.66 11.51 -6.43
N PHE A 124 12.46 12.06 -6.21
CA PHE A 124 11.36 11.96 -7.18
C PHE A 124 11.02 13.33 -7.74
N ASP A 125 10.85 13.36 -9.06
CA ASP A 125 10.46 14.57 -9.80
C ASP A 125 8.95 14.78 -9.75
N ASP A 126 8.18 13.68 -9.71
CA ASP A 126 6.72 13.71 -9.64
C ASP A 126 6.19 12.62 -8.70
N ILE A 127 5.08 12.94 -8.04
CA ILE A 127 4.31 11.99 -7.21
C ILE A 127 2.86 12.06 -7.68
N LEU A 128 2.38 10.97 -8.27
CA LEU A 128 1.08 10.88 -8.91
C LEU A 128 0.20 9.86 -8.19
N GLY A 129 -0.91 10.32 -7.72
CA GLY A 129 -1.93 9.48 -7.07
C GLY A 129 -3.14 9.20 -7.93
#